data_0b39f494f2e9b00aadcaa0226a693d4a
#
_entry.id   0b39f494f2e9b00aadcaa0226a693d4a
#
_cell.length_a   1.000
_cell.length_b   1.000
_cell.length_c   1.000
_cell.angle_alpha   90.00
_cell.angle_beta   90.00
_cell.angle_gamma   90.00
#
_symmetry.space_group_name_H-M   'P 1'
#
loop_
_entity.id
_entity.type
_entity.pdbx_description
1 polymer ?
#
loop_
_entity_poly.entity_id
_entity_poly.type
_entity_poly.pdbx_seq_one_letter_code
_entity_poly.pdbx_strand_id
1 'polypeptide(L)'
;MKKKVIAIFLVILVAILGLAFKDNLIRTYVALCHEDLEAYAVQFLSGNERTSGKYGVWKTSCYPDSGMVEFHTGGWGLAPSSTYKGFYYSSDNTHQLFSAAYADKTSMEIDGDNAIWTDGTDNHGTSTRIVENWFWFKASF
;
A
#
# COMPACT_ATOMS: atom_id res chain seq x y z
N MET A 1 -42.98 8.04 -6.86
CA MET A 1 -42.03 8.51 -5.84
C MET A 1 -41.25 7.37 -5.17
N LYS A 2 -41.88 6.34 -4.61
CA LYS A 2 -41.22 5.24 -3.86
C LYS A 2 -40.14 4.50 -4.65
N LYS A 3 -40.34 4.20 -5.94
CA LYS A 3 -39.34 3.48 -6.78
C LYS A 3 -38.04 4.30 -7.00
N LYS A 4 -38.16 5.62 -7.19
CA LYS A 4 -36.98 6.50 -7.35
C LYS A 4 -36.17 6.58 -6.05
N VAL A 5 -36.82 6.65 -4.91
CA VAL A 5 -36.14 6.67 -3.59
C VAL A 5 -35.40 5.35 -3.33
N ILE A 6 -36.03 4.22 -3.66
CA ILE A 6 -35.39 2.89 -3.52
C ILE A 6 -34.15 2.80 -4.44
N ALA A 7 -34.24 3.27 -5.69
CA ALA A 7 -33.10 3.25 -6.61
C ALA A 7 -31.92 4.10 -6.10
N ILE A 8 -32.21 5.31 -5.59
CA ILE A 8 -31.17 6.18 -5.00
C ILE A 8 -30.52 5.50 -3.77
N PHE A 9 -31.34 4.90 -2.90
CA PHE A 9 -30.83 4.18 -1.74
C PHE A 9 -29.92 3.01 -2.12
N LEU A 10 -30.29 2.23 -3.14
CA LEU A 10 -29.47 1.13 -3.65
C LEU A 10 -28.14 1.62 -4.23
N VAL A 11 -28.13 2.71 -4.98
CA VAL A 11 -26.91 3.31 -5.52
C VAL A 11 -25.97 3.76 -4.40
N ILE A 12 -26.51 4.43 -3.38
CA ILE A 12 -25.73 4.86 -2.22
C ILE A 12 -25.17 3.65 -1.46
N LEU A 13 -25.97 2.61 -1.26
CA LEU A 13 -25.55 1.39 -0.58
C LEU A 13 -24.39 0.69 -1.33
N VAL A 14 -24.51 0.56 -2.66
CA VAL A 14 -23.45 -0.02 -3.50
C VAL A 14 -22.19 0.82 -3.45
N ALA A 15 -22.30 2.15 -3.46
CA ALA A 15 -21.15 3.04 -3.33
C ALA A 15 -20.46 2.89 -1.96
N ILE A 16 -21.23 2.82 -0.88
CA ILE A 16 -20.69 2.60 0.48
C ILE A 16 -19.99 1.24 0.58
N LEU A 17 -20.62 0.18 0.07
CA LEU A 17 -20.02 -1.16 0.05
C LEU A 17 -18.73 -1.17 -0.79
N GLY A 18 -18.72 -0.53 -1.96
CA GLY A 18 -17.52 -0.40 -2.79
C GLY A 18 -16.38 0.29 -2.08
N LEU A 19 -16.65 1.34 -1.32
CA LEU A 19 -15.63 2.04 -0.52
C LEU A 19 -15.14 1.17 0.65
N ALA A 20 -16.03 0.46 1.33
CA ALA A 20 -15.68 -0.41 2.46
C ALA A 20 -14.82 -1.60 2.03
N PHE A 21 -15.04 -2.16 0.83
CA PHE A 21 -14.31 -3.32 0.33
C PHE A 21 -13.15 -2.96 -0.61
N LYS A 22 -12.91 -1.69 -0.88
CA LYS A 22 -11.87 -1.23 -1.83
C LYS A 22 -10.50 -1.87 -1.56
N ASP A 23 -10.05 -1.86 -0.32
CA ASP A 23 -8.73 -2.38 0.04
C ASP A 23 -8.64 -3.90 -0.19
N ASN A 24 -9.69 -4.65 0.12
CA ASN A 24 -9.75 -6.09 -0.13
C ASN A 24 -9.78 -6.41 -1.64
N LEU A 25 -10.49 -5.61 -2.43
CA LEU A 25 -10.51 -5.75 -3.89
C LEU A 25 -9.13 -5.53 -4.49
N ILE A 26 -8.38 -4.50 -4.01
CA ILE A 26 -7.02 -4.24 -4.46
C ILE A 26 -6.09 -5.38 -4.06
N ARG A 27 -6.16 -5.88 -2.83
CA ARG A 27 -5.37 -7.05 -2.39
C ARG A 27 -5.65 -8.28 -3.25
N THR A 28 -6.92 -8.55 -3.56
CA THR A 28 -7.31 -9.64 -4.45
C THR A 28 -6.75 -9.43 -5.86
N TYR A 29 -6.81 -8.20 -6.38
CA TYR A 29 -6.22 -7.87 -7.67
C TYR A 29 -4.70 -8.14 -7.67
N VAL A 30 -3.97 -7.69 -6.64
CA VAL A 30 -2.53 -7.96 -6.52
C VAL A 30 -2.25 -9.46 -6.48
N ALA A 31 -3.01 -10.23 -5.70
CA ALA A 31 -2.85 -11.68 -5.61
C ALA A 31 -3.06 -12.39 -6.96
N LEU A 32 -3.95 -11.89 -7.81
CA LEU A 32 -4.26 -12.48 -9.12
C LEU A 32 -3.35 -11.99 -10.26
N CYS A 33 -2.83 -10.77 -10.16
CA CYS A 33 -2.08 -10.09 -11.23
C CYS A 33 -0.62 -9.81 -10.82
N HIS A 34 -0.09 -10.47 -9.80
CA HIS A 34 1.23 -10.18 -9.25
C HIS A 34 2.36 -10.36 -10.27
N GLU A 35 2.25 -11.29 -11.21
CA GLU A 35 3.26 -11.50 -12.26
C GLU A 35 3.42 -10.28 -13.19
N ASP A 36 2.30 -9.67 -13.62
CA ASP A 36 2.32 -8.47 -14.46
C ASP A 36 2.84 -7.25 -13.67
N LEU A 37 2.46 -7.14 -12.40
CA LEU A 37 2.92 -6.10 -11.49
C LEU A 37 4.42 -6.24 -11.21
N GLU A 38 4.92 -7.46 -11.06
CA GLU A 38 6.34 -7.76 -10.83
C GLU A 38 7.20 -7.38 -12.03
N ALA A 39 6.74 -7.68 -13.25
CA ALA A 39 7.46 -7.26 -14.45
C ALA A 39 7.68 -5.74 -14.48
N TYR A 40 6.66 -4.96 -14.10
CA TYR A 40 6.79 -3.50 -13.94
C TYR A 40 7.75 -3.13 -12.82
N ALA A 41 7.62 -3.74 -11.63
CA ALA A 41 8.43 -3.42 -10.47
C ALA A 41 9.93 -3.70 -10.72
N VAL A 42 10.26 -4.85 -11.30
CA VAL A 42 11.64 -5.23 -11.64
C VAL A 42 12.22 -4.27 -12.68
N GLN A 43 11.47 -3.93 -13.73
CA GLN A 43 11.88 -2.93 -14.70
C GLN A 43 12.15 -1.58 -14.04
N PHE A 44 11.29 -1.16 -13.11
CA PHE A 44 11.43 0.13 -12.43
C PHE A 44 12.63 0.16 -11.50
N LEU A 45 12.93 -0.94 -10.80
CA LEU A 45 14.13 -1.10 -9.97
C LEU A 45 15.43 -1.09 -10.79
N SER A 46 15.40 -1.57 -12.03
CA SER A 46 16.60 -1.63 -12.89
C SER A 46 17.17 -0.26 -13.25
N GLY A 47 16.41 0.82 -13.06
CA GLY A 47 16.85 2.19 -13.26
C GLY A 47 17.87 2.71 -12.25
N ASN A 48 18.10 1.97 -11.14
CA ASN A 48 19.05 2.28 -10.07
C ASN A 48 18.97 3.69 -9.46
N GLU A 49 17.84 4.36 -9.64
CA GLU A 49 17.59 5.69 -9.09
C GLU A 49 16.27 5.73 -8.31
N ARG A 50 16.26 6.49 -7.22
CA ARG A 50 15.02 6.78 -6.50
C ARG A 50 14.13 7.66 -7.37
N THR A 51 13.08 7.09 -7.92
CA THR A 51 12.19 7.77 -8.88
C THR A 51 10.73 7.58 -8.53
N SER A 52 9.89 8.42 -9.10
CA SER A 52 8.43 8.30 -9.03
C SER A 52 7.88 8.01 -10.41
N GLY A 53 6.81 7.23 -10.46
CA GLY A 53 6.15 6.85 -11.70
C GLY A 53 4.66 6.66 -11.52
N LYS A 54 4.08 5.94 -12.46
CA LYS A 54 2.65 5.60 -12.45
C LYS A 54 2.41 4.24 -13.09
N TYR A 55 1.60 3.42 -12.44
CA TYR A 55 1.08 2.17 -13.00
C TYR A 55 -0.46 2.21 -12.98
N GLY A 56 -1.07 2.26 -14.17
CA GLY A 56 -2.52 2.44 -14.27
C GLY A 56 -3.00 3.70 -13.55
N VAL A 57 -3.79 3.53 -12.49
CA VAL A 57 -4.34 4.63 -11.67
C VAL A 57 -3.48 4.96 -10.45
N TRP A 58 -2.48 4.14 -10.12
CA TRP A 58 -1.67 4.28 -8.92
C TRP A 58 -0.38 5.06 -9.19
N LYS A 59 -0.06 5.98 -8.29
CA LYS A 59 1.28 6.56 -8.23
C LYS A 59 2.24 5.51 -7.68
N THR A 60 3.46 5.48 -8.21
CA THR A 60 4.50 4.55 -7.78
C THR A 60 5.74 5.28 -7.33
N SER A 61 6.46 4.72 -6.38
CA SER A 61 7.76 5.19 -5.90
C SER A 61 8.75 4.04 -5.87
N CYS A 62 9.93 4.25 -6.45
CA CYS A 62 10.99 3.26 -6.50
C CYS A 62 12.06 3.59 -5.45
N TYR A 63 12.48 2.57 -4.70
CA TYR A 63 13.51 2.62 -3.68
C TYR A 63 14.55 1.52 -3.95
N PRO A 64 15.51 1.76 -4.86
CA PRO A 64 16.47 0.72 -5.29
C PRO A 64 17.32 0.18 -4.14
N ASP A 65 17.71 1.05 -3.19
CA ASP A 65 18.54 0.68 -2.04
C ASP A 65 17.90 -0.38 -1.14
N SER A 66 16.58 -0.43 -1.08
CA SER A 66 15.79 -1.43 -0.34
C SER A 66 15.13 -2.48 -1.23
N GLY A 67 15.35 -2.43 -2.54
CA GLY A 67 14.72 -3.36 -3.49
C GLY A 67 13.18 -3.25 -3.50
N MET A 68 12.63 -2.05 -3.22
CA MET A 68 11.20 -1.85 -3.03
C MET A 68 10.59 -0.96 -4.10
N VAL A 69 9.40 -1.33 -4.58
CA VAL A 69 8.53 -0.47 -5.39
C VAL A 69 7.18 -0.36 -4.71
N GLU A 70 6.79 0.85 -4.36
CA GLU A 70 5.56 1.17 -3.67
C GLU A 70 4.48 1.66 -4.65
N PHE A 71 3.24 1.23 -4.43
CA PHE A 71 2.05 1.61 -5.18
C PHE A 71 1.04 2.26 -4.23
N HIS A 72 0.82 3.55 -4.39
CA HIS A 72 -0.09 4.31 -3.54
C HIS A 72 -1.54 4.13 -3.97
N THR A 73 -2.38 3.62 -3.09
CA THR A 73 -3.81 3.40 -3.36
C THR A 73 -4.71 4.42 -2.68
N GLY A 74 -4.17 5.18 -1.75
CA GLY A 74 -4.88 6.23 -1.05
C GLY A 74 -4.14 6.68 0.21
N GLY A 75 -4.68 7.72 0.79
CA GLY A 75 -4.25 8.32 2.02
C GLY A 75 -5.14 9.50 2.33
N TRP A 76 -5.14 9.94 3.57
CA TRP A 76 -5.79 11.17 3.96
C TRP A 76 -5.06 11.74 5.18
N GLY A 77 -5.24 13.02 5.40
CA GLY A 77 -4.68 13.74 6.51
C GLY A 77 -4.23 15.13 6.08
N LEU A 78 -4.10 15.99 7.05
CA LEU A 78 -3.46 17.31 6.90
C LEU A 78 -2.20 17.26 7.75
N ALA A 79 -1.10 17.81 7.22
CA ALA A 79 0.11 17.95 8.02
C ALA A 79 -0.21 18.62 9.39
N PRO A 80 0.33 18.09 10.51
CA PRO A 80 1.43 17.12 10.57
C PRO A 80 1.03 15.63 10.56
N SER A 81 -0.26 15.29 10.59
CA SER A 81 -0.73 13.92 10.67
C SER A 81 -1.31 13.45 9.33
N SER A 82 -0.66 12.50 8.69
CA SER A 82 -1.15 11.88 7.44
C SER A 82 -1.05 10.37 7.49
N THR A 83 -2.03 9.71 6.89
CA THR A 83 -2.06 8.27 6.73
C THR A 83 -1.96 7.92 5.25
N TYR A 84 -1.06 7.01 4.91
CA TYR A 84 -0.85 6.47 3.57
C TYR A 84 -1.14 4.99 3.57
N LYS A 85 -1.67 4.49 2.46
CA LYS A 85 -1.91 3.07 2.27
C LYS A 85 -1.70 2.66 0.83
N GLY A 86 -1.33 1.41 0.66
CA GLY A 86 -1.09 0.84 -0.65
C GLY A 86 -0.55 -0.59 -0.56
N PHE A 87 0.13 -0.97 -1.60
CA PHE A 87 0.86 -2.23 -1.65
C PHE A 87 2.26 -1.98 -2.21
N TYR A 88 3.18 -2.89 -1.95
CA TYR A 88 4.53 -2.80 -2.45
C TYR A 88 5.09 -4.16 -2.84
N TYR A 89 6.00 -4.11 -3.81
CA TYR A 89 6.90 -5.18 -4.17
C TYR A 89 8.17 -5.09 -3.34
N SER A 90 8.66 -6.21 -2.84
CA SER A 90 9.94 -6.35 -2.13
C SER A 90 10.75 -7.46 -2.77
N SER A 91 11.89 -7.13 -3.38
CA SER A 91 12.70 -8.08 -4.16
C SER A 91 13.32 -9.19 -3.31
N ASP A 92 13.52 -8.97 -2.02
CA ASP A 92 14.03 -9.92 -1.05
C ASP A 92 12.94 -10.63 -0.24
N ASN A 93 11.67 -10.40 -0.60
CA ASN A 93 10.50 -11.00 0.04
C ASN A 93 10.38 -10.69 1.54
N THR A 94 10.84 -9.52 1.97
CA THR A 94 10.79 -9.08 3.36
C THR A 94 9.84 -7.91 3.57
N HIS A 95 9.36 -7.76 4.81
CA HIS A 95 8.65 -6.55 5.21
C HIS A 95 9.58 -5.34 5.18
N GLN A 96 9.10 -4.22 4.64
CA GLN A 96 9.88 -2.99 4.49
C GLN A 96 9.42 -1.91 5.47
N LEU A 97 10.38 -1.07 5.87
CA LEU A 97 10.13 0.11 6.70
C LEU A 97 9.87 1.34 5.83
N PHE A 98 8.86 2.11 6.17
CA PHE A 98 8.49 3.32 5.44
C PHE A 98 9.05 4.62 6.03
N SER A 99 9.87 4.54 7.08
CA SER A 99 10.48 5.69 7.72
C SER A 99 12.00 5.63 7.63
N ALA A 100 12.55 6.12 6.53
CA ALA A 100 14.01 6.26 6.37
C ALA A 100 14.60 7.37 7.26
N ALA A 101 13.80 8.36 7.68
CA ALA A 101 14.28 9.52 8.43
C ALA A 101 14.72 9.20 9.87
N TYR A 102 14.26 8.06 10.43
CA TYR A 102 14.50 7.66 11.82
C TYR A 102 14.91 6.19 11.92
N ALA A 103 15.68 5.69 10.94
CA ALA A 103 16.10 4.29 10.85
C ALA A 103 16.71 3.75 12.16
N ASP A 104 17.47 4.58 12.86
CA ASP A 104 18.15 4.21 14.12
C ASP A 104 17.17 3.98 15.30
N LYS A 105 15.94 4.45 15.20
CA LYS A 105 14.91 4.34 16.25
C LYS A 105 13.75 3.47 15.84
N THR A 106 13.69 3.07 14.57
CA THR A 106 12.60 2.29 14.04
C THR A 106 12.74 0.84 14.45
N SER A 107 11.72 0.30 15.11
CA SER A 107 11.59 -1.12 15.43
C SER A 107 10.49 -1.74 14.58
N MET A 108 10.68 -3.00 14.20
CA MET A 108 9.68 -3.79 13.51
C MET A 108 9.50 -5.12 14.24
N GLU A 109 8.25 -5.44 14.56
CA GLU A 109 7.84 -6.74 15.07
C GLU A 109 7.15 -7.50 13.95
N ILE A 110 7.60 -8.73 13.67
CA ILE A 110 7.06 -9.58 12.62
C ILE A 110 6.40 -10.79 13.28
N ASP A 111 5.14 -11.02 12.92
CA ASP A 111 4.36 -12.20 13.31
C ASP A 111 3.74 -12.85 12.06
N GLY A 112 4.40 -13.88 11.56
CA GLY A 112 4.02 -14.58 10.33
C GLY A 112 3.98 -13.65 9.12
N ASP A 113 2.78 -13.49 8.54
CA ASP A 113 2.55 -12.63 7.37
C ASP A 113 2.32 -11.15 7.73
N ASN A 114 2.37 -10.80 9.00
CA ASN A 114 2.11 -9.45 9.48
C ASN A 114 3.36 -8.85 10.10
N ALA A 115 3.52 -7.54 9.93
CA ALA A 115 4.52 -6.76 10.61
C ALA A 115 3.93 -5.45 11.11
N ILE A 116 4.41 -4.97 12.25
CA ILE A 116 4.09 -3.67 12.84
C ILE A 116 5.39 -2.97 13.08
N TRP A 117 5.48 -1.70 12.66
CA TRP A 117 6.66 -0.88 12.91
C TRP A 117 6.31 0.43 13.61
N THR A 118 7.26 0.96 14.36
CA THR A 118 7.22 2.29 14.98
C THR A 118 8.61 2.89 14.99
N ASP A 119 8.72 4.20 14.86
CA ASP A 119 9.99 4.93 14.96
C ASP A 119 10.23 5.55 16.34
N GLY A 120 9.46 5.11 17.34
CA GLY A 120 9.58 5.61 18.71
C GLY A 120 8.89 6.97 18.94
N THR A 121 8.25 7.52 17.90
CA THR A 121 7.35 8.68 17.99
C THR A 121 5.91 8.22 17.78
N ASP A 122 5.01 9.09 17.34
CA ASP A 122 3.66 8.74 16.90
C ASP A 122 3.60 8.15 15.48
N ASN A 123 4.72 8.12 14.75
CA ASN A 123 4.82 7.47 13.46
C ASN A 123 4.83 5.95 13.61
N HIS A 124 3.95 5.28 12.91
CA HIS A 124 3.78 3.84 12.96
C HIS A 124 3.16 3.30 11.68
N GLY A 125 3.25 2.00 11.49
CA GLY A 125 2.58 1.36 10.37
C GLY A 125 2.46 -0.13 10.51
N THR A 126 1.73 -0.71 9.58
CA THR A 126 1.51 -2.14 9.45
C THR A 126 1.81 -2.60 8.04
N SER A 127 2.28 -3.82 7.93
CA SER A 127 2.49 -4.50 6.67
C SER A 127 1.93 -5.91 6.76
N THR A 128 1.27 -6.38 5.71
CA THR A 128 0.71 -7.72 5.64
C THR A 128 1.05 -8.33 4.28
N ARG A 129 1.62 -9.52 4.27
CA ARG A 129 1.90 -10.27 3.04
C ARG A 129 0.60 -10.58 2.30
N ILE A 130 0.58 -10.33 0.99
CA ILE A 130 -0.52 -10.72 0.10
C ILE A 130 -0.19 -12.04 -0.58
N VAL A 131 0.95 -12.08 -1.27
CA VAL A 131 1.60 -13.24 -1.88
C VAL A 131 3.11 -13.06 -1.79
N GLU A 132 3.89 -13.99 -2.28
CA GLU A 132 5.35 -13.88 -2.35
C GLU A 132 5.78 -12.56 -3.01
N ASN A 133 6.73 -11.84 -2.37
CA ASN A 133 7.24 -10.52 -2.75
C ASN A 133 6.24 -9.36 -2.69
N TRP A 134 4.98 -9.59 -2.37
CA TRP A 134 3.93 -8.56 -2.37
C TRP A 134 3.29 -8.38 -1.01
N PHE A 135 3.20 -7.13 -0.58
CA PHE A 135 2.71 -6.74 0.74
C PHE A 135 1.72 -5.58 0.65
N TRP A 136 0.71 -5.62 1.49
CA TRP A 136 -0.15 -4.48 1.76
C TRP A 136 0.43 -3.66 2.91
N PHE A 137 0.34 -2.34 2.85
CA PHE A 137 0.79 -1.48 3.94
C PHE A 137 -0.20 -0.39 4.30
N LYS A 138 -0.11 0.07 5.54
CA LYS A 138 -0.69 1.30 6.05
C LYS A 138 0.34 1.96 6.95
N ALA A 139 0.62 3.24 6.71
CA ALA A 139 1.59 4.03 7.46
C ALA A 139 0.95 5.35 7.92
N SER A 140 1.24 5.77 9.13
CA SER A 140 0.78 7.02 9.74
C SER A 140 1.99 7.82 10.21
N PHE A 141 2.00 9.12 9.86
CA PHE A 141 3.07 10.07 10.13
C PHE A 141 2.51 11.33 10.76
#